data_86e1d1449149ae337a169a6380ada772
#
_entry.id   86e1d1449149ae337a169a6380ada772
#
_cell.length_a   1.000
_cell.length_b   1.000
_cell.length_c   1.000
_cell.angle_alpha   90.00
_cell.angle_beta   90.00
_cell.angle_gamma   90.00
#
_symmetry.space_group_name_H-M   'P 1'
#
loop_
_entity.id
_entity.type
_entity.pdbx_description
1 polymer ?
#
loop_
_entity_poly.entity_id
_entity_poly.type
_entity_poly.pdbx_seq_one_letter_code
_entity_poly.pdbx_strand_id
1 'polypeptide(L)'
;MNTDAIESMVRDVLSRMNSLQGDTSAPAAASGTTTQTAKVTDYPLASKHPEWVKTATNKTLDEFTLENVLSNKVTAQDMRITPETLRIQAAIAKDAGRDRLAMNFERAAELTAVPDDRILEIYNALRPYRSTKEELLAIADDLENRYQATICAAFVREAAVLYVERKKLKGDD
;
A
#
# COMPACT_ATOMS: atom_id res chain seq x y z
N MET A 1 21.59 45.20 11.46
CA MET A 1 21.21 43.77 11.35
C MET A 1 22.47 43.03 10.96
N ASN A 2 22.96 42.12 11.82
CA ASN A 2 24.25 41.45 11.62
C ASN A 2 24.11 40.37 10.53
N THR A 3 24.79 40.58 9.42
CA THR A 3 24.89 39.66 8.30
C THR A 3 25.40 38.28 8.75
N ASP A 4 26.31 38.28 9.73
CA ASP A 4 26.90 37.05 10.30
C ASP A 4 25.89 36.17 11.06
N ALA A 5 24.87 36.78 11.66
CA ALA A 5 23.80 36.02 12.34
C ALA A 5 22.86 35.32 11.31
N ILE A 6 22.63 35.96 10.17
CA ILE A 6 21.81 35.40 9.09
C ILE A 6 22.57 34.27 8.39
N GLU A 7 23.87 34.44 8.13
CA GLU A 7 24.71 33.38 7.58
C GLU A 7 24.81 32.15 8.49
N SER A 8 24.91 32.37 9.80
CA SER A 8 24.93 31.29 10.79
C SER A 8 23.60 30.50 10.78
N MET A 9 22.45 31.20 10.74
CA MET A 9 21.14 30.55 10.66
C MET A 9 20.95 29.78 9.35
N VAL A 10 21.39 30.33 8.22
CA VAL A 10 21.31 29.65 6.93
C VAL A 10 22.18 28.41 6.90
N ARG A 11 23.39 28.43 7.46
CA ARG A 11 24.25 27.25 7.58
C ARG A 11 23.64 26.19 8.47
N ASP A 12 23.01 26.57 9.58
CA ASP A 12 22.38 25.65 10.53
C ASP A 12 21.15 24.95 9.88
N VAL A 13 20.34 25.69 9.12
CA VAL A 13 19.22 25.14 8.35
C VAL A 13 19.69 24.22 7.24
N LEU A 14 20.72 24.59 6.47
CA LEU A 14 21.29 23.75 5.41
C LEU A 14 21.93 22.48 5.99
N SER A 15 22.60 22.56 7.13
CA SER A 15 23.16 21.41 7.82
C SER A 15 22.07 20.44 8.29
N ARG A 16 20.96 20.95 8.82
CA ARG A 16 19.79 20.13 9.20
C ARG A 16 19.07 19.53 8.01
N MET A 17 18.95 20.27 6.91
CA MET A 17 18.39 19.71 5.67
C MET A 17 19.27 18.61 5.07
N ASN A 18 20.59 18.77 5.11
CA ASN A 18 21.52 17.78 4.59
C ASN A 18 21.60 16.52 5.48
N SER A 19 21.39 16.66 6.79
CA SER A 19 21.26 15.51 7.71
C SER A 19 19.93 14.77 7.59
N LEU A 20 18.88 15.43 7.05
CA LEU A 20 17.59 14.82 6.74
C LEU A 20 17.57 14.15 5.34
N GLN A 21 18.54 14.45 4.49
CA GLN A 21 18.64 13.89 3.13
C GLN A 21 19.60 12.69 3.05
N GLY A 22 20.22 12.32 4.19
CA GLY A 22 21.19 11.22 4.29
C GLY A 22 20.62 9.85 4.66
N ASP A 23 19.31 9.71 4.91
CA ASP A 23 18.69 8.45 5.30
C ASP A 23 17.35 8.23 4.59
N THR A 24 17.40 8.07 3.26
CA THR A 24 16.36 7.34 2.54
C THR A 24 16.76 5.86 2.44
N SER A 25 17.21 5.27 3.51
CA SER A 25 16.98 3.86 3.75
C SER A 25 15.58 3.78 4.35
N ALA A 26 14.62 3.30 3.58
CA ALA A 26 13.38 2.79 4.13
C ALA A 26 13.73 1.96 5.37
N PRO A 27 13.06 2.16 6.51
CA PRO A 27 13.21 1.22 7.60
C PRO A 27 12.74 -0.12 7.05
N ALA A 28 13.69 -1.03 6.83
CA ALA A 28 13.39 -2.44 6.81
C ALA A 28 12.73 -2.70 8.17
N ALA A 29 11.42 -2.68 8.20
CA ALA A 29 10.63 -3.15 9.31
C ALA A 29 10.93 -4.64 9.43
N ALA A 30 11.97 -4.96 10.19
CA ALA A 30 12.11 -6.24 10.84
C ALA A 30 11.00 -6.29 11.91
N SER A 31 9.76 -6.34 11.47
CA SER A 31 8.67 -6.82 12.30
C SER A 31 8.80 -8.33 12.30
N GLY A 32 9.20 -8.86 13.46
CA GLY A 32 9.01 -10.27 13.77
C GLY A 32 7.56 -10.63 13.48
N THR A 33 7.33 -11.19 12.31
CA THR A 33 6.04 -11.69 11.87
C THR A 33 5.78 -12.95 12.68
N THR A 34 5.21 -12.80 13.86
CA THR A 34 4.42 -13.85 14.44
C THR A 34 3.25 -13.97 13.46
N THR A 35 3.33 -14.94 12.57
CA THR A 35 2.23 -15.31 11.67
C THR A 35 1.15 -15.91 12.57
N GLN A 36 0.39 -15.05 13.24
CA GLN A 36 -0.83 -15.45 13.90
C GLN A 36 -1.77 -15.93 12.80
N THR A 37 -2.03 -17.22 12.78
CA THR A 37 -2.97 -17.82 11.83
C THR A 37 -4.37 -17.42 12.27
N ALA A 38 -4.81 -16.25 11.86
CA ALA A 38 -6.13 -15.73 12.15
C ALA A 38 -7.19 -16.64 11.53
N LYS A 39 -8.26 -16.94 12.30
CA LYS A 39 -9.34 -17.87 11.94
C LYS A 39 -10.66 -17.13 11.82
N VAL A 40 -11.66 -17.79 11.22
CA VAL A 40 -13.02 -17.24 11.12
C VAL A 40 -13.63 -16.93 12.49
N THR A 41 -13.21 -17.64 13.54
CA THR A 41 -13.62 -17.39 14.94
C THR A 41 -13.17 -16.03 15.45
N ASP A 42 -12.16 -15.42 14.86
CA ASP A 42 -11.61 -14.12 15.26
C ASP A 42 -12.36 -12.94 14.62
N TYR A 43 -13.32 -13.23 13.73
CA TYR A 43 -14.21 -12.22 13.16
C TYR A 43 -15.39 -11.92 14.12
N PRO A 44 -15.83 -10.66 14.29
CA PRO A 44 -15.28 -9.41 13.73
C PRO A 44 -13.97 -8.98 14.42
N LEU A 45 -12.94 -8.69 13.62
CA LEU A 45 -11.59 -8.41 14.12
C LEU A 45 -11.56 -7.24 15.11
N ALA A 46 -12.21 -6.12 14.77
CA ALA A 46 -12.24 -4.93 15.61
C ALA A 46 -12.89 -5.16 17.00
N SER A 47 -13.77 -6.16 17.14
CA SER A 47 -14.45 -6.47 18.41
C SER A 47 -13.71 -7.50 19.23
N LYS A 48 -13.08 -8.49 18.58
CA LYS A 48 -12.43 -9.61 19.27
C LYS A 48 -10.94 -9.39 19.50
N HIS A 49 -10.29 -8.74 18.56
CA HIS A 49 -8.86 -8.50 18.55
C HIS A 49 -8.53 -7.07 18.10
N PRO A 50 -9.03 -6.03 18.81
CA PRO A 50 -8.76 -4.65 18.48
C PRO A 50 -7.25 -4.33 18.48
N GLU A 51 -6.48 -5.05 19.30
CA GLU A 51 -5.02 -4.93 19.42
C GLU A 51 -4.26 -5.35 18.14
N TRP A 52 -4.90 -6.15 17.24
CA TRP A 52 -4.31 -6.54 15.96
C TRP A 52 -4.53 -5.48 14.88
N VAL A 53 -5.46 -4.55 15.11
CA VAL A 53 -5.80 -3.49 14.15
C VAL A 53 -5.04 -2.23 14.54
N LYS A 54 -3.96 -1.96 13.81
CA LYS A 54 -3.16 -0.76 14.01
C LYS A 54 -2.97 -0.02 12.70
N THR A 55 -2.85 1.29 12.80
CA THR A 55 -2.51 2.12 11.65
C THR A 55 -1.01 2.07 11.35
N ALA A 56 -0.61 2.59 10.18
CA ALA A 56 0.80 2.73 9.82
C ALA A 56 1.59 3.60 10.82
N THR A 57 0.91 4.49 11.55
CA THR A 57 1.45 5.35 12.61
C THR A 57 1.32 4.71 14.01
N ASN A 58 0.96 3.43 14.06
CA ASN A 58 0.84 2.61 15.27
C ASN A 58 -0.29 3.03 16.24
N LYS A 59 -1.29 3.79 15.76
CA LYS A 59 -2.48 4.16 16.53
C LYS A 59 -3.46 2.99 16.59
N THR A 60 -4.16 2.89 17.72
CA THR A 60 -5.20 1.89 17.97
C THR A 60 -6.59 2.41 17.60
N LEU A 61 -7.57 1.52 17.49
CA LEU A 61 -8.95 1.90 17.16
C LEU A 61 -9.57 2.87 18.16
N ASP A 62 -9.23 2.78 19.44
CA ASP A 62 -9.75 3.63 20.51
C ASP A 62 -9.31 5.10 20.38
N GLU A 63 -8.21 5.35 19.66
CA GLU A 63 -7.72 6.72 19.39
C GLU A 63 -8.53 7.42 18.29
N PHE A 64 -9.36 6.70 17.53
CA PHE A 64 -10.19 7.25 16.44
C PHE A 64 -11.49 7.83 16.97
N THR A 65 -11.38 8.92 17.70
CA THR A 65 -12.52 9.68 18.21
C THR A 65 -12.70 10.99 17.44
N LEU A 66 -13.94 11.51 17.45
CA LEU A 66 -14.24 12.80 16.81
C LEU A 66 -13.35 13.91 17.38
N GLU A 67 -13.12 13.91 18.70
CA GLU A 67 -12.25 14.87 19.36
C GLU A 67 -10.82 14.83 18.85
N ASN A 68 -10.26 13.64 18.67
CA ASN A 68 -8.90 13.45 18.14
C ASN A 68 -8.78 13.86 16.66
N VAL A 69 -9.84 13.68 15.87
CA VAL A 69 -9.89 14.17 14.47
C VAL A 69 -9.96 15.70 14.45
N LEU A 70 -10.83 16.31 15.25
CA LEU A 70 -10.99 17.78 15.31
C LEU A 70 -9.73 18.48 15.85
N SER A 71 -9.02 17.84 16.76
CA SER A 71 -7.74 18.35 17.30
C SER A 71 -6.51 18.03 16.44
N ASN A 72 -6.69 17.45 15.25
CA ASN A 72 -5.62 16.98 14.34
C ASN A 72 -4.64 15.96 14.96
N LYS A 73 -5.03 15.27 16.03
CA LYS A 73 -4.26 14.14 16.56
C LYS A 73 -4.40 12.91 15.68
N VAL A 74 -5.53 12.77 15.00
CA VAL A 74 -5.80 11.76 13.97
C VAL A 74 -5.93 12.47 12.63
N THR A 75 -5.13 12.05 11.66
CA THR A 75 -5.04 12.63 10.31
C THR A 75 -5.51 11.63 9.25
N ALA A 76 -5.66 12.08 8.00
CA ALA A 76 -5.98 11.20 6.87
C ALA A 76 -4.94 10.06 6.67
N GLN A 77 -3.67 10.30 7.02
CA GLN A 77 -2.63 9.28 6.97
C GLN A 77 -2.89 8.13 7.96
N ASP A 78 -3.41 8.47 9.15
CA ASP A 78 -3.74 7.47 10.17
C ASP A 78 -4.93 6.60 9.77
N MET A 79 -5.77 7.06 8.85
CA MET A 79 -6.93 6.31 8.35
C MET A 79 -6.58 5.31 7.23
N ARG A 80 -5.34 5.30 6.74
CA ARG A 80 -4.89 4.32 5.75
C ARG A 80 -4.75 2.94 6.41
N ILE A 81 -5.31 1.94 5.75
CA ILE A 81 -5.18 0.54 6.21
C ILE A 81 -3.75 0.04 5.99
N THR A 82 -3.28 -0.81 6.90
CA THR A 82 -1.96 -1.44 6.79
C THR A 82 -2.03 -2.76 6.01
N PRO A 83 -0.95 -3.16 5.32
CA PRO A 83 -0.89 -4.46 4.64
C PRO A 83 -1.05 -5.62 5.61
N GLU A 84 -0.60 -5.48 6.86
CA GLU A 84 -0.75 -6.49 7.91
C GLU A 84 -2.21 -6.75 8.25
N THR A 85 -3.00 -5.69 8.45
CA THR A 85 -4.44 -5.80 8.72
C THR A 85 -5.17 -6.47 7.56
N LEU A 86 -4.79 -6.16 6.31
CA LEU A 86 -5.37 -6.80 5.12
C LEU A 86 -5.02 -8.29 5.05
N ARG A 87 -3.78 -8.68 5.38
CA ARG A 87 -3.37 -10.09 5.41
C ARG A 87 -4.06 -10.88 6.52
N ILE A 88 -4.31 -10.28 7.68
CA ILE A 88 -5.12 -10.89 8.74
C ILE A 88 -6.54 -11.17 8.22
N GLN A 89 -7.15 -10.20 7.53
CA GLN A 89 -8.47 -10.39 6.92
C GLN A 89 -8.46 -11.44 5.81
N ALA A 90 -7.37 -11.54 5.03
CA ALA A 90 -7.18 -12.58 4.04
C ALA A 90 -7.14 -13.97 4.68
N ALA A 91 -6.41 -14.13 5.79
CA ALA A 91 -6.36 -15.39 6.52
C ALA A 91 -7.74 -15.82 7.06
N ILE A 92 -8.49 -14.88 7.64
CA ILE A 92 -9.88 -15.13 8.10
C ILE A 92 -10.78 -15.55 6.93
N ALA A 93 -10.68 -14.86 5.80
CA ALA A 93 -11.47 -15.16 4.61
C ALA A 93 -11.13 -16.55 4.06
N LYS A 94 -9.86 -16.92 4.06
CA LYS A 94 -9.38 -18.23 3.63
C LYS A 94 -9.89 -19.36 4.54
N ASP A 95 -9.79 -19.17 5.85
CA ASP A 95 -10.30 -20.14 6.84
C ASP A 95 -11.84 -20.31 6.75
N ALA A 96 -12.54 -19.26 6.32
CA ALA A 96 -13.98 -19.29 6.01
C ALA A 96 -14.33 -19.91 4.65
N GLY A 97 -13.36 -20.47 3.91
CA GLY A 97 -13.56 -21.03 2.57
C GLY A 97 -13.83 -19.99 1.46
N ARG A 98 -13.48 -18.71 1.70
CA ARG A 98 -13.71 -17.61 0.75
C ARG A 98 -12.41 -17.25 0.01
N ASP A 99 -11.86 -18.20 -0.75
CA ASP A 99 -10.55 -18.05 -1.40
C ASP A 99 -10.43 -16.82 -2.30
N ARG A 100 -11.48 -16.49 -3.07
CA ARG A 100 -11.47 -15.30 -3.94
C ARG A 100 -11.41 -14.00 -3.15
N LEU A 101 -12.07 -13.94 -2.01
CA LEU A 101 -12.02 -12.79 -1.12
C LEU A 101 -10.63 -12.69 -0.45
N ALA A 102 -10.08 -13.81 -0.01
CA ALA A 102 -8.72 -13.86 0.51
C ALA A 102 -7.70 -13.33 -0.50
N MET A 103 -7.77 -13.79 -1.75
CA MET A 103 -6.91 -13.31 -2.83
C MET A 103 -7.07 -11.80 -3.10
N ASN A 104 -8.30 -11.26 -2.97
CA ASN A 104 -8.52 -9.82 -3.11
C ASN A 104 -7.85 -9.02 -1.99
N PHE A 105 -7.88 -9.51 -0.75
CA PHE A 105 -7.18 -8.87 0.36
C PHE A 105 -5.65 -8.93 0.20
N GLU A 106 -5.10 -10.05 -0.29
CA GLU A 106 -3.66 -10.16 -0.57
C GLU A 106 -3.22 -9.16 -1.64
N ARG A 107 -3.97 -9.03 -2.75
CA ARG A 107 -3.70 -8.00 -3.75
C ARG A 107 -3.81 -6.58 -3.20
N ALA A 108 -4.83 -6.32 -2.36
CA ALA A 108 -4.99 -5.03 -1.72
C ALA A 108 -3.81 -4.71 -0.79
N ALA A 109 -3.30 -5.72 -0.07
CA ALA A 109 -2.12 -5.57 0.79
C ALA A 109 -0.86 -5.15 -0.01
N GLU A 110 -0.63 -5.74 -1.18
CA GLU A 110 0.47 -5.33 -2.06
C GLU A 110 0.30 -3.89 -2.57
N LEU A 111 -0.93 -3.49 -2.93
CA LEU A 111 -1.21 -2.17 -3.47
C LEU A 111 -1.02 -1.03 -2.45
N THR A 112 -1.00 -1.32 -1.14
CA THR A 112 -0.73 -0.29 -0.12
C THR A 112 0.65 0.37 -0.28
N ALA A 113 1.60 -0.31 -0.91
CA ALA A 113 2.94 0.20 -1.19
C ALA A 113 3.03 1.01 -2.49
N VAL A 114 2.00 0.97 -3.34
CA VAL A 114 1.97 1.65 -4.63
C VAL A 114 1.36 3.04 -4.47
N PRO A 115 1.96 4.12 -5.02
CA PRO A 115 1.37 5.46 -4.97
C PRO A 115 0.00 5.52 -5.64
N ASP A 116 -0.89 6.34 -5.10
CA ASP A 116 -2.29 6.45 -5.56
C ASP A 116 -2.37 6.82 -7.06
N ASP A 117 -1.56 7.78 -7.51
CA ASP A 117 -1.50 8.18 -8.94
C ASP A 117 -1.10 7.01 -9.84
N ARG A 118 -0.12 6.20 -9.38
CA ARG A 118 0.33 5.02 -10.13
C ARG A 118 -0.77 3.95 -10.21
N ILE A 119 -1.53 3.75 -9.14
CA ILE A 119 -2.69 2.84 -9.14
C ILE A 119 -3.73 3.30 -10.18
N LEU A 120 -4.02 4.59 -10.25
CA LEU A 120 -4.97 5.15 -11.22
C LEU A 120 -4.49 5.00 -12.67
N GLU A 121 -3.20 5.19 -12.92
CA GLU A 121 -2.59 4.93 -14.24
C GLU A 121 -2.76 3.45 -14.65
N ILE A 122 -2.42 2.53 -13.75
CA ILE A 122 -2.55 1.09 -13.98
C ILE A 122 -4.01 0.70 -14.21
N TYR A 123 -4.93 1.25 -13.42
CA TYR A 123 -6.37 1.04 -13.61
C TYR A 123 -6.82 1.48 -15.01
N ASN A 124 -6.37 2.66 -15.48
CA ASN A 124 -6.68 3.14 -16.82
C ASN A 124 -6.06 2.25 -17.91
N ALA A 125 -4.83 1.79 -17.72
CA ALA A 125 -4.12 0.94 -18.65
C ALA A 125 -4.80 -0.44 -18.82
N LEU A 126 -5.39 -0.96 -17.73
CA LEU A 126 -6.12 -2.23 -17.72
C LEU A 126 -7.54 -2.13 -18.31
N ARG A 127 -7.99 -0.96 -18.75
CA ARG A 127 -9.26 -0.86 -19.48
C ARG A 127 -9.09 -1.39 -20.91
N PRO A 128 -10.08 -2.09 -21.46
CA PRO A 128 -10.03 -2.58 -22.84
C PRO A 128 -9.68 -1.47 -23.85
N TYR A 129 -8.87 -1.83 -24.84
CA TYR A 129 -8.44 -0.96 -25.95
C TYR A 129 -7.55 0.23 -25.54
N ARG A 130 -6.96 0.21 -24.33
CA ARG A 130 -6.13 1.32 -23.85
C ARG A 130 -4.64 1.07 -23.95
N SER A 131 -4.21 -0.17 -23.84
CA SER A 131 -2.78 -0.52 -23.80
C SER A 131 -2.44 -1.63 -24.79
N THR A 132 -1.18 -1.64 -25.21
CA THR A 132 -0.59 -2.77 -25.92
C THR A 132 -0.19 -3.88 -24.94
N LYS A 133 0.15 -5.04 -25.44
CA LYS A 133 0.67 -6.14 -24.63
C LYS A 133 1.96 -5.76 -23.90
N GLU A 134 2.85 -5.10 -24.63
CA GLU A 134 4.16 -4.65 -24.12
C GLU A 134 4.00 -3.65 -22.97
N GLU A 135 3.08 -2.71 -23.11
CA GLU A 135 2.76 -1.74 -22.05
C GLU A 135 2.23 -2.42 -20.78
N LEU A 136 1.35 -3.42 -20.93
CA LEU A 136 0.85 -4.20 -19.79
C LEU A 136 1.95 -5.02 -19.12
N LEU A 137 2.84 -5.64 -19.91
CA LEU A 137 3.98 -6.39 -19.36
C LEU A 137 4.96 -5.48 -18.62
N ALA A 138 5.23 -4.28 -19.14
CA ALA A 138 6.07 -3.29 -18.47
C ALA A 138 5.46 -2.83 -17.13
N ILE A 139 4.13 -2.68 -17.05
CA ILE A 139 3.42 -2.40 -15.79
C ILE A 139 3.61 -3.56 -14.80
N ALA A 140 3.50 -4.81 -15.26
CA ALA A 140 3.69 -5.97 -14.40
C ALA A 140 5.12 -6.03 -13.83
N ASP A 141 6.12 -5.75 -14.66
CA ASP A 141 7.52 -5.72 -14.26
C ASP A 141 7.80 -4.59 -13.25
N ASP A 142 7.20 -3.41 -13.42
CA ASP A 142 7.29 -2.30 -12.47
C ASP A 142 6.66 -2.67 -11.11
N LEU A 143 5.48 -3.29 -11.13
CA LEU A 143 4.80 -3.77 -9.91
C LEU A 143 5.66 -4.79 -9.15
N GLU A 144 6.27 -5.74 -9.84
CA GLU A 144 7.09 -6.77 -9.22
C GLU A 144 8.42 -6.24 -8.70
N ASN A 145 9.17 -5.51 -9.54
CA ASN A 145 10.54 -5.12 -9.23
C ASN A 145 10.63 -3.92 -8.29
N ARG A 146 9.74 -2.95 -8.44
CA ARG A 146 9.77 -1.70 -7.67
C ARG A 146 8.95 -1.77 -6.39
N TYR A 147 7.78 -2.40 -6.43
CA TYR A 147 6.83 -2.41 -5.32
C TYR A 147 6.71 -3.78 -4.64
N GLN A 148 7.40 -4.81 -5.14
CA GLN A 148 7.32 -6.18 -4.63
C GLN A 148 5.89 -6.76 -4.67
N ALA A 149 5.05 -6.22 -5.56
CA ALA A 149 3.64 -6.57 -5.72
C ALA A 149 3.49 -7.76 -6.70
N THR A 150 3.96 -8.93 -6.29
CA THR A 150 4.09 -10.12 -7.15
C THR A 150 2.74 -10.70 -7.58
N ILE A 151 1.74 -10.69 -6.69
CA ILE A 151 0.39 -11.18 -6.97
C ILE A 151 -0.31 -10.22 -7.96
N CYS A 152 -0.15 -8.92 -7.75
CA CYS A 152 -0.67 -7.90 -8.68
C CYS A 152 0.02 -7.97 -10.04
N ALA A 153 1.33 -8.18 -10.08
CA ALA A 153 2.09 -8.35 -11.32
C ALA A 153 1.62 -9.58 -12.10
N ALA A 154 1.43 -10.72 -11.44
CA ALA A 154 0.89 -11.92 -12.06
C ALA A 154 -0.51 -11.69 -12.64
N PHE A 155 -1.36 -10.97 -11.92
CA PHE A 155 -2.70 -10.60 -12.40
C PHE A 155 -2.66 -9.73 -13.67
N VAL A 156 -1.74 -8.77 -13.75
CA VAL A 156 -1.58 -7.93 -14.95
C VAL A 156 -1.03 -8.75 -16.13
N ARG A 157 -0.10 -9.68 -15.90
CA ARG A 157 0.39 -10.60 -16.93
C ARG A 157 -0.72 -11.51 -17.48
N GLU A 158 -1.57 -12.04 -16.61
CA GLU A 158 -2.74 -12.81 -17.01
C GLU A 158 -3.68 -11.97 -17.87
N ALA A 159 -3.97 -10.74 -17.46
CA ALA A 159 -4.78 -9.80 -18.24
C ALA A 159 -4.20 -9.55 -19.64
N ALA A 160 -2.88 -9.37 -19.74
CA ALA A 160 -2.19 -9.16 -21.02
C ALA A 160 -2.37 -10.35 -21.98
N VAL A 161 -2.29 -11.59 -21.48
CA VAL A 161 -2.53 -12.81 -22.26
C VAL A 161 -4.00 -12.87 -22.74
N LEU A 162 -4.95 -12.69 -21.80
CA LEU A 162 -6.37 -12.72 -22.11
C LEU A 162 -6.80 -11.62 -23.10
N TYR A 163 -6.14 -10.47 -23.07
CA TYR A 163 -6.44 -9.37 -23.99
C TYR A 163 -5.99 -9.67 -25.41
N VAL A 164 -4.87 -10.39 -25.60
CA VAL A 164 -4.48 -10.91 -26.91
C VAL A 164 -5.54 -11.88 -27.45
N GLU A 165 -5.95 -12.86 -26.64
CA GLU A 165 -6.92 -13.88 -27.03
C GLU A 165 -8.29 -13.28 -27.38
N ARG A 166 -8.71 -12.27 -26.60
CA ARG A 166 -10.03 -11.65 -26.72
C ARG A 166 -10.07 -10.43 -27.63
N LYS A 167 -8.95 -10.08 -28.26
CA LYS A 167 -8.81 -8.88 -29.09
C LYS A 167 -9.27 -7.62 -28.33
N LYS A 168 -8.65 -7.34 -27.20
CA LYS A 168 -8.96 -6.21 -26.33
C LYS A 168 -7.78 -5.25 -26.14
N LEU A 169 -6.71 -5.45 -26.90
CA LEU A 169 -5.56 -4.57 -26.92
C LEU A 169 -5.84 -3.28 -27.69
N LYS A 170 -5.00 -2.28 -27.49
CA LYS A 170 -5.04 -1.04 -28.27
C LYS A 170 -4.84 -1.32 -29.75
N GLY A 171 -5.81 -0.88 -30.57
CA GLY A 171 -5.82 -1.12 -32.02
C GLY A 171 -6.63 -2.36 -32.45
N ASP A 172 -7.27 -3.06 -31.53
CA ASP A 172 -8.18 -4.18 -31.83
C ASP A 172 -9.64 -3.76 -31.98
N ASP A 173 -9.98 -2.47 -31.72
CA ASP A 173 -11.32 -1.88 -31.80
C ASP A 173 -11.75 -1.48 -33.22
#